data_0e4cf33c65d6211e6b0a784a95d259bc
#
_entry.id   0e4cf33c65d6211e6b0a784a95d259bc
#
_cell.length_a   1.000
_cell.length_b   1.000
_cell.length_c   1.000
_cell.angle_alpha   90.00
_cell.angle_beta   90.00
_cell.angle_gamma   90.00
#
_symmetry.space_group_name_H-M   'P 1'
#
loop_
_entity.id
_entity.type
_entity.pdbx_description
1 polymer ?
#
loop_
_entity_poly.entity_id
_entity_poly.type
_entity_poly.pdbx_seq_one_letter_code
_entity_poly.pdbx_strand_id
1 'polypeptide(L)'
;MCTAAAFQTKDFYFGRTLDYECSYGECVTVTPRRYPFSFRHMGRLDAHYAMIGMAHVADGYPLYYDAVNEAGLGMAGLNFVGNAQYAEVQEGKENVAQFELIPWILGRCATVREARARLDALNLVGTPFSEHYPAAQLHWLLADKDEAVVIESMADGLHVYDDPAGVLTNNPPFPQQLFNLNNYMALSPRQPENRFSGALGLHCYSRGMGALGLPGDLSSMSRFVRVAYTKLNAVCRDTEAENVSQFFHILGAVEQQRGCCEVEPGAYEYTIYTSCCNATRGIYYYTTYDNHQLTAVDLHRAELEGEALSSWPLVTGEQIFHQN
;
A
#
# COMPACT_ATOMS: atom_id res chain seq x y z
N MET A 1 -3.56 -6.02 9.78
CA MET A 1 -2.37 -5.13 9.57
C MET A 1 -2.11 -4.96 8.07
N CYS A 2 -1.12 -4.15 7.66
CA CYS A 2 -0.89 -3.89 6.23
C CYS A 2 0.53 -3.35 6.02
N THR A 3 1.05 -3.48 4.79
CA THR A 3 2.31 -2.88 4.38
C THR A 3 2.19 -2.40 2.94
N ALA A 4 2.51 -1.14 2.65
CA ALA A 4 2.53 -0.58 1.30
C ALA A 4 3.93 -0.13 0.93
N ALA A 5 4.26 -0.20 -0.35
CA ALA A 5 5.54 0.23 -0.87
C ALA A 5 5.40 0.91 -2.25
N ALA A 6 6.22 1.93 -2.46
CA ALA A 6 6.47 2.58 -3.74
C ALA A 6 7.89 2.26 -4.17
N PHE A 7 8.10 1.84 -5.42
CA PHE A 7 9.38 1.33 -5.88
C PHE A 7 9.70 1.79 -7.30
N GLN A 8 10.73 2.60 -7.44
CA GLN A 8 11.18 3.12 -8.72
C GLN A 8 12.34 2.30 -9.27
N THR A 9 12.20 1.83 -10.50
CA THR A 9 13.25 1.24 -11.32
C THR A 9 13.30 1.96 -12.67
N LYS A 10 13.29 1.26 -13.79
CA LYS A 10 12.97 1.83 -15.10
C LYS A 10 11.50 2.26 -15.18
N ASP A 11 10.61 1.40 -14.65
CA ASP A 11 9.19 1.68 -14.46
C ASP A 11 8.93 1.97 -12.98
N PHE A 12 7.82 2.61 -12.65
CA PHE A 12 7.37 2.85 -11.30
C PHE A 12 6.38 1.77 -10.87
N TYR A 13 6.58 1.21 -9.68
CA TYR A 13 5.76 0.17 -9.08
C TYR A 13 5.16 0.64 -7.76
N PHE A 14 3.90 0.30 -7.55
CA PHE A 14 3.18 0.61 -6.33
C PHE A 14 2.31 -0.59 -5.92
N GLY A 15 2.28 -0.93 -4.63
CA GLY A 15 1.45 -2.05 -4.17
C GLY A 15 1.53 -2.25 -2.67
N ARG A 16 0.83 -3.29 -2.19
CA ARG A 16 0.69 -3.55 -0.76
C ARG A 16 0.45 -5.02 -0.43
N THR A 17 0.58 -5.36 0.87
CA THR A 17 -0.10 -6.51 1.48
C THR A 17 -1.38 -6.04 2.17
N LEU A 18 -2.47 -6.81 2.09
CA LEU A 18 -3.62 -6.69 2.98
C LEU A 18 -3.55 -7.84 3.99
N ASP A 19 -3.28 -7.51 5.24
CA ASP A 19 -3.20 -8.50 6.32
C ASP A 19 -4.41 -8.32 7.23
N TYR A 20 -5.25 -9.35 7.29
CA TYR A 20 -6.51 -9.35 8.03
C TYR A 20 -6.94 -10.77 8.39
N GLU A 21 -7.95 -10.93 9.24
CA GLU A 21 -8.45 -12.25 9.65
C GLU A 21 -9.44 -12.87 8.66
N CYS A 22 -10.01 -12.09 7.77
CA CYS A 22 -10.93 -12.57 6.74
C CYS A 22 -10.88 -11.69 5.48
N SER A 23 -11.26 -12.26 4.34
CA SER A 23 -11.54 -11.52 3.10
C SER A 23 -12.95 -10.93 3.14
N TYR A 24 -13.07 -9.71 2.63
CA TYR A 24 -14.37 -9.03 2.43
C TYR A 24 -14.89 -9.21 0.99
N GLY A 25 -14.30 -10.10 0.20
CA GLY A 25 -14.65 -10.30 -1.20
C GLY A 25 -14.04 -9.22 -2.10
N GLU A 26 -12.76 -8.96 -1.86
CA GLU A 26 -11.96 -8.02 -2.65
C GLU A 26 -11.91 -8.47 -4.11
N CYS A 27 -11.93 -7.50 -5.02
CA CYS A 27 -11.77 -7.74 -6.44
C CYS A 27 -10.86 -6.66 -7.07
N VAL A 28 -10.14 -7.02 -8.11
CA VAL A 28 -9.45 -6.02 -8.93
C VAL A 28 -10.52 -5.26 -9.69
N THR A 29 -10.57 -3.94 -9.50
CA THR A 29 -11.62 -3.09 -10.08
C THR A 29 -10.99 -1.99 -10.91
N VAL A 30 -11.50 -1.81 -12.13
CA VAL A 30 -11.23 -0.67 -12.98
C VAL A 30 -12.41 0.29 -12.92
N THR A 31 -12.13 1.54 -12.56
CA THR A 31 -13.08 2.65 -12.65
C THR A 31 -12.76 3.45 -13.93
N PRO A 32 -13.64 3.46 -14.93
CA PRO A 32 -13.42 4.18 -16.18
C PRO A 32 -13.59 5.69 -16.01
N ARG A 33 -13.13 6.48 -16.98
CA ARG A 33 -13.03 7.95 -16.91
C ARG A 33 -14.37 8.66 -16.69
N ARG A 34 -15.50 8.04 -17.03
CA ARG A 34 -16.84 8.62 -16.91
C ARG A 34 -17.72 7.95 -15.85
N TYR A 35 -17.13 7.09 -15.04
CA TYR A 35 -17.86 6.56 -13.88
C TYR A 35 -18.29 7.71 -12.96
N PRO A 36 -19.58 7.84 -12.64
CA PRO A 36 -20.09 9.01 -11.91
C PRO A 36 -19.86 8.86 -10.42
N PHE A 37 -18.71 9.28 -9.90
CA PHE A 37 -18.51 9.35 -8.46
C PHE A 37 -19.49 10.35 -7.83
N SER A 38 -20.20 9.91 -6.80
CA SER A 38 -21.04 10.77 -5.96
C SER A 38 -20.42 10.82 -4.57
N PHE A 39 -19.74 11.92 -4.25
CA PHE A 39 -19.09 12.15 -2.96
C PHE A 39 -20.08 12.68 -1.94
N ARG A 40 -19.97 12.25 -0.70
CA ARG A 40 -20.91 12.57 0.39
C ARG A 40 -21.11 14.08 0.60
N HIS A 41 -20.03 14.85 0.49
CA HIS A 41 -20.05 16.28 0.78
C HIS A 41 -19.59 17.16 -0.40
N MET A 42 -19.02 16.57 -1.43
CA MET A 42 -18.38 17.30 -2.53
C MET A 42 -19.13 17.16 -3.87
N GLY A 43 -20.35 16.61 -3.82
CA GLY A 43 -21.18 16.47 -5.01
C GLY A 43 -20.65 15.41 -5.98
N ARG A 44 -20.89 15.61 -7.27
CA ARG A 44 -20.64 14.64 -8.32
C ARG A 44 -19.38 14.95 -9.11
N LEU A 45 -18.66 13.91 -9.53
CA LEU A 45 -17.53 13.96 -10.44
C LEU A 45 -17.80 13.02 -11.60
N ASP A 46 -18.12 13.59 -12.78
CA ASP A 46 -18.52 12.84 -13.96
C ASP A 46 -17.36 12.59 -14.96
N ALA A 47 -16.19 13.18 -14.72
CA ALA A 47 -14.99 12.98 -15.52
C ALA A 47 -13.74 13.06 -14.66
N HIS A 48 -12.91 12.03 -14.76
CA HIS A 48 -11.71 11.88 -13.95
C HIS A 48 -10.70 10.94 -14.64
N TYR A 49 -9.51 10.79 -14.09
CA TYR A 49 -8.58 9.77 -14.53
C TYR A 49 -9.19 8.38 -14.30
N ALA A 50 -9.02 7.47 -15.27
CA ALA A 50 -9.31 6.06 -15.04
C ALA A 50 -8.34 5.51 -13.99
N MET A 51 -8.80 4.55 -13.19
CA MET A 51 -7.99 3.94 -12.14
C MET A 51 -8.22 2.44 -12.04
N ILE A 52 -7.19 1.73 -11.60
CA ILE A 52 -7.23 0.30 -11.33
C ILE A 52 -6.71 0.04 -9.92
N GLY A 53 -7.32 -0.86 -9.19
CA GLY A 53 -6.88 -1.20 -7.84
C GLY A 53 -7.68 -2.33 -7.22
N MET A 54 -7.32 -2.68 -6.00
CA MET A 54 -8.09 -3.63 -5.21
C MET A 54 -9.18 -2.91 -4.45
N ALA A 55 -10.42 -3.37 -4.62
CA ALA A 55 -11.58 -2.76 -3.97
C ALA A 55 -12.58 -3.80 -3.47
N HIS A 56 -13.32 -3.44 -2.42
CA HIS A 56 -14.61 -4.04 -2.12
C HIS A 56 -15.69 -3.19 -2.79
N VAL A 57 -16.45 -3.79 -3.72
CA VAL A 57 -17.53 -3.06 -4.40
C VAL A 57 -18.83 -3.24 -3.64
N ALA A 58 -19.30 -2.17 -3.00
CA ALA A 58 -20.54 -2.13 -2.23
C ALA A 58 -21.50 -1.11 -2.85
N ASP A 59 -22.76 -1.51 -3.10
CA ASP A 59 -23.79 -0.65 -3.69
C ASP A 59 -23.33 0.06 -4.98
N GLY A 60 -22.52 -0.63 -5.78
CA GLY A 60 -21.93 -0.09 -7.02
C GLY A 60 -20.78 0.89 -6.81
N TYR A 61 -20.37 1.18 -5.57
CA TYR A 61 -19.24 2.07 -5.25
C TYR A 61 -17.97 1.26 -4.95
N PRO A 62 -16.80 1.61 -5.55
CA PRO A 62 -15.55 0.92 -5.28
C PRO A 62 -14.90 1.48 -4.01
N LEU A 63 -14.94 0.72 -2.92
CA LEU A 63 -14.21 1.00 -1.69
C LEU A 63 -12.76 0.50 -1.86
N TYR A 64 -11.88 1.35 -2.37
CA TYR A 64 -10.51 0.99 -2.68
C TYR A 64 -9.65 0.81 -1.42
N TYR A 65 -8.92 -0.28 -1.36
CA TYR A 65 -7.81 -0.50 -0.41
C TYR A 65 -6.52 0.14 -0.94
N ASP A 66 -6.27 -0.02 -2.23
CA ASP A 66 -5.20 0.62 -3.00
C ASP A 66 -5.65 0.78 -4.46
N ALA A 67 -5.14 1.81 -5.12
CA ALA A 67 -5.35 2.00 -6.54
C ALA A 67 -4.20 2.82 -7.15
N VAL A 68 -4.09 2.71 -8.48
CA VAL A 68 -3.23 3.53 -9.32
C VAL A 68 -4.08 4.12 -10.44
N ASN A 69 -3.89 5.40 -10.77
CA ASN A 69 -4.57 5.99 -11.91
C ASN A 69 -3.73 5.86 -13.20
N GLU A 70 -4.36 6.14 -14.33
CA GLU A 70 -3.73 6.05 -15.65
C GLU A 70 -2.56 7.01 -15.87
N ALA A 71 -2.40 8.03 -15.01
CA ALA A 71 -1.27 8.94 -15.02
C ALA A 71 -0.06 8.42 -14.23
N GLY A 72 -0.23 7.30 -13.49
CA GLY A 72 0.82 6.66 -12.71
C GLY A 72 0.91 7.10 -11.24
N LEU A 73 -0.09 7.81 -10.73
CA LEU A 73 -0.19 8.15 -9.31
C LEU A 73 -0.85 6.99 -8.55
N GLY A 74 -0.19 6.50 -7.49
CA GLY A 74 -0.66 5.40 -6.65
C GLY A 74 -1.02 5.85 -5.24
N MET A 75 -2.08 5.25 -4.66
CA MET A 75 -2.50 5.51 -3.29
C MET A 75 -3.00 4.23 -2.61
N ALA A 76 -2.65 4.04 -1.33
CA ALA A 76 -3.11 2.92 -0.52
C ALA A 76 -3.51 3.41 0.88
N GLY A 77 -4.65 2.91 1.38
CA GLY A 77 -5.12 3.14 2.75
C GLY A 77 -4.76 1.97 3.65
N LEU A 78 -4.18 2.24 4.80
CA LEU A 78 -3.76 1.24 5.79
C LEU A 78 -4.38 1.54 7.16
N ASN A 79 -4.61 0.51 7.96
CA ASN A 79 -5.17 0.67 9.32
C ASN A 79 -4.25 1.51 10.20
N PHE A 80 -4.86 2.50 10.87
CA PHE A 80 -4.19 3.44 11.79
C PHE A 80 -5.00 3.60 13.09
N VAL A 81 -5.37 2.45 13.64
CA VAL A 81 -6.29 2.32 14.77
C VAL A 81 -5.79 3.04 16.02
N GLY A 82 -6.66 3.84 16.63
CA GLY A 82 -6.37 4.62 17.83
C GLY A 82 -5.61 5.93 17.59
N ASN A 83 -5.06 6.16 16.39
CA ASN A 83 -4.40 7.42 16.02
C ASN A 83 -5.24 8.24 15.03
N ALA A 84 -5.91 7.59 14.08
CA ALA A 84 -6.75 8.29 13.12
C ALA A 84 -7.90 9.01 13.81
N GLN A 85 -8.03 10.31 13.55
CA GLN A 85 -9.15 11.15 13.96
C GLN A 85 -9.59 12.02 12.79
N TYR A 86 -10.89 12.06 12.57
CA TYR A 86 -11.48 12.82 11.47
C TYR A 86 -12.26 14.02 12.02
N ALA A 87 -12.26 15.10 11.26
CA ALA A 87 -12.93 16.33 11.62
C ALA A 87 -14.45 16.26 11.33
N GLU A 88 -15.19 17.20 11.89
CA GLU A 88 -16.54 17.51 11.46
C GLU A 88 -16.52 18.28 10.13
N VAL A 89 -17.65 18.30 9.43
CA VAL A 89 -17.81 19.06 8.19
C VAL A 89 -17.58 20.55 8.46
N GLN A 90 -16.74 21.19 7.65
CA GLN A 90 -16.38 22.60 7.76
C GLN A 90 -16.79 23.36 6.50
N GLU A 91 -17.46 24.49 6.67
CA GLU A 91 -17.81 25.37 5.56
C GLU A 91 -16.54 25.96 4.89
N GLY A 92 -16.53 25.98 3.56
CA GLY A 92 -15.39 26.50 2.77
C GLY A 92 -14.20 25.56 2.63
N LYS A 93 -14.28 24.33 3.16
CA LYS A 93 -13.26 23.29 2.99
C LYS A 93 -13.72 22.19 2.02
N GLU A 94 -12.78 21.47 1.43
CA GLU A 94 -13.05 20.25 0.69
C GLU A 94 -13.31 19.09 1.68
N ASN A 95 -14.58 18.87 2.03
CA ASN A 95 -14.99 17.83 2.99
C ASN A 95 -15.08 16.48 2.29
N VAL A 96 -14.13 15.59 2.55
CA VAL A 96 -14.04 14.28 1.91
C VAL A 96 -14.11 13.20 2.97
N ALA A 97 -15.03 12.24 2.81
CA ALA A 97 -15.09 11.09 3.70
C ALA A 97 -13.84 10.22 3.51
N GLN A 98 -13.39 9.59 4.59
CA GLN A 98 -12.13 8.83 4.59
C GLN A 98 -12.10 7.71 3.51
N PHE A 99 -13.24 7.05 3.22
CA PHE A 99 -13.33 6.02 2.18
C PHE A 99 -13.32 6.59 0.76
N GLU A 100 -13.54 7.89 0.61
CA GLU A 100 -13.56 8.60 -0.67
C GLU A 100 -12.19 9.18 -1.05
N LEU A 101 -11.21 9.19 -0.12
CA LEU A 101 -9.96 9.92 -0.33
C LEU A 101 -9.17 9.37 -1.53
N ILE A 102 -9.10 8.04 -1.69
CA ILE A 102 -8.41 7.43 -2.84
C ILE A 102 -9.01 7.89 -4.16
N PRO A 103 -10.32 7.69 -4.46
CA PRO A 103 -10.89 8.16 -5.72
C PRO A 103 -10.92 9.70 -5.82
N TRP A 104 -10.99 10.44 -4.70
CA TRP A 104 -10.94 11.89 -4.70
C TRP A 104 -9.60 12.42 -5.22
N ILE A 105 -8.50 11.89 -4.74
CA ILE A 105 -7.14 12.29 -5.14
C ILE A 105 -6.81 11.72 -6.52
N LEU A 106 -6.93 10.40 -6.72
CA LEU A 106 -6.53 9.74 -7.96
C LEU A 106 -7.37 10.16 -9.15
N GLY A 107 -8.63 10.52 -8.94
CA GLY A 107 -9.50 11.01 -10.00
C GLY A 107 -9.12 12.41 -10.52
N ARG A 108 -8.37 13.20 -9.76
CA ARG A 108 -8.10 14.63 -10.06
C ARG A 108 -6.64 14.99 -10.25
N CYS A 109 -5.73 14.17 -9.74
CA CYS A 109 -4.31 14.48 -9.70
C CYS A 109 -3.52 13.47 -10.52
N ALA A 110 -2.55 13.95 -11.30
CA ALA A 110 -1.61 13.12 -12.03
C ALA A 110 -0.32 12.87 -11.24
N THR A 111 0.00 13.71 -10.27
CA THR A 111 1.25 13.67 -9.50
C THR A 111 1.02 13.95 -8.02
N VAL A 112 1.97 13.51 -7.18
CA VAL A 112 1.99 13.87 -5.75
C VAL A 112 2.03 15.37 -5.56
N ARG A 113 2.78 16.10 -6.40
CA ARG A 113 2.84 17.57 -6.33
C ARG A 113 1.49 18.22 -6.55
N GLU A 114 0.66 17.73 -7.48
CA GLU A 114 -0.70 18.22 -7.69
C GLU A 114 -1.61 17.87 -6.50
N ALA A 115 -1.44 16.67 -5.95
CA ALA A 115 -2.19 16.21 -4.80
C ALA A 115 -1.90 17.05 -3.54
N ARG A 116 -0.64 17.46 -3.30
CA ARG A 116 -0.28 18.34 -2.16
C ARG A 116 -1.09 19.63 -2.15
N ALA A 117 -1.28 20.27 -3.30
CA ALA A 117 -2.07 21.50 -3.40
C ALA A 117 -3.55 21.28 -3.04
N ARG A 118 -4.09 20.08 -3.26
CA ARG A 118 -5.45 19.73 -2.83
C ARG A 118 -5.53 19.37 -1.35
N LEU A 119 -4.51 18.70 -0.85
CA LEU A 119 -4.42 18.30 0.56
C LEU A 119 -4.41 19.53 1.50
N ASP A 120 -3.92 20.68 1.06
CA ASP A 120 -3.95 21.94 1.81
C ASP A 120 -5.39 22.46 2.07
N ALA A 121 -6.32 22.19 1.15
CA ALA A 121 -7.73 22.56 1.27
C ALA A 121 -8.61 21.46 1.88
N LEU A 122 -8.06 20.26 2.02
CA LEU A 122 -8.77 19.07 2.45
C LEU A 122 -9.23 19.15 3.91
N ASN A 123 -10.42 18.65 4.16
CA ASN A 123 -10.95 18.32 5.47
C ASN A 123 -11.45 16.88 5.45
N LEU A 124 -10.70 15.97 6.08
CA LEU A 124 -11.12 14.58 6.18
C LEU A 124 -12.19 14.43 7.25
N VAL A 125 -13.34 13.88 6.84
CA VAL A 125 -14.51 13.72 7.71
C VAL A 125 -14.81 12.24 7.98
N GLY A 126 -15.31 11.97 9.19
CA GLY A 126 -15.63 10.64 9.69
C GLY A 126 -16.98 10.09 9.21
N THR A 127 -17.45 10.50 8.03
CA THR A 127 -18.72 10.01 7.47
C THR A 127 -18.62 8.54 7.11
N PRO A 128 -19.48 7.65 7.64
CA PRO A 128 -19.48 6.23 7.29
C PRO A 128 -20.00 6.02 5.86
N PHE A 129 -19.58 4.93 5.22
CA PHE A 129 -20.16 4.54 3.93
C PHE A 129 -21.62 4.09 4.13
N SER A 130 -21.87 3.25 5.14
CA SER A 130 -23.21 2.81 5.55
C SER A 130 -23.17 2.38 7.04
N GLU A 131 -24.31 1.95 7.57
CA GLU A 131 -24.38 1.37 8.93
C GLU A 131 -23.52 0.10 9.06
N HIS A 132 -23.36 -0.67 7.97
CA HIS A 132 -22.55 -1.89 7.95
C HIS A 132 -21.06 -1.60 7.72
N TYR A 133 -20.72 -0.44 7.15
CA TYR A 133 -19.35 -0.01 6.87
C TYR A 133 -19.07 1.32 7.55
N PRO A 134 -18.74 1.29 8.86
CA PRO A 134 -18.42 2.50 9.64
C PRO A 134 -17.14 3.16 9.13
N ALA A 135 -16.87 4.36 9.59
CA ALA A 135 -15.64 5.07 9.23
C ALA A 135 -14.41 4.30 9.73
N ALA A 136 -13.62 3.78 8.78
CA ALA A 136 -12.39 3.07 9.08
C ALA A 136 -11.29 4.06 9.52
N GLN A 137 -10.50 3.67 10.52
CA GLN A 137 -9.35 4.44 11.00
C GLN A 137 -8.15 4.16 10.10
N LEU A 138 -7.87 5.07 9.17
CA LEU A 138 -6.86 4.90 8.13
C LEU A 138 -5.81 6.01 8.14
N HIS A 139 -4.65 5.70 7.58
CA HIS A 139 -3.67 6.63 7.01
C HIS A 139 -3.26 6.14 5.62
N TRP A 140 -2.59 6.97 4.83
CA TRP A 140 -2.38 6.67 3.43
C TRP A 140 -0.95 6.91 2.99
N LEU A 141 -0.45 5.99 2.13
CA LEU A 141 0.71 6.22 1.29
C LEU A 141 0.22 6.72 -0.07
N LEU A 142 0.75 7.84 -0.53
CA LEU A 142 0.52 8.41 -1.86
C LEU A 142 1.87 8.57 -2.54
N ALA A 143 2.02 8.05 -3.75
CA ALA A 143 3.31 8.10 -4.44
C ALA A 143 3.17 8.13 -5.97
N ASP A 144 4.12 8.78 -6.60
CA ASP A 144 4.40 8.70 -8.03
C ASP A 144 5.88 8.31 -8.27
N LYS A 145 6.34 8.38 -9.50
CA LYS A 145 7.73 8.03 -9.87
C LYS A 145 8.80 8.95 -9.24
N ASP A 146 8.43 10.14 -8.78
CA ASP A 146 9.36 11.18 -8.33
C ASP A 146 9.37 11.33 -6.81
N GLU A 147 8.21 11.16 -6.14
CA GLU A 147 8.10 11.35 -4.69
C GLU A 147 7.03 10.44 -4.04
N ALA A 148 7.15 10.28 -2.73
CA ALA A 148 6.15 9.62 -1.89
C ALA A 148 5.85 10.45 -0.66
N VAL A 149 4.60 10.41 -0.20
CA VAL A 149 4.13 11.08 1.01
C VAL A 149 3.21 10.18 1.81
N VAL A 150 3.22 10.39 3.12
CA VAL A 150 2.26 9.78 4.05
C VAL A 150 1.27 10.83 4.51
N ILE A 151 -0.01 10.48 4.49
CA ILE A 151 -1.13 11.35 4.91
C ILE A 151 -1.72 10.74 6.17
N GLU A 152 -1.70 11.49 7.27
CA GLU A 152 -2.24 11.11 8.58
C GLU A 152 -3.18 12.21 9.10
N SER A 153 -4.43 11.85 9.40
CA SER A 153 -5.37 12.72 10.10
C SER A 153 -5.44 12.30 11.57
N MET A 154 -4.97 13.17 12.44
CA MET A 154 -4.83 12.92 13.88
C MET A 154 -5.54 13.99 14.70
N ALA A 155 -5.48 13.90 16.05
CA ALA A 155 -6.14 14.82 16.96
C ALA A 155 -5.75 16.29 16.75
N ASP A 156 -4.54 16.54 16.30
CA ASP A 156 -3.96 17.86 16.05
C ASP A 156 -4.09 18.32 14.58
N GLY A 157 -4.75 17.53 13.73
CA GLY A 157 -5.06 17.89 12.35
C GLY A 157 -4.57 16.90 11.29
N LEU A 158 -4.63 17.37 10.04
CA LEU A 158 -4.13 16.62 8.88
C LEU A 158 -2.65 16.91 8.67
N HIS A 159 -1.87 15.84 8.60
CA HIS A 159 -0.44 15.91 8.35
C HIS A 159 -0.07 15.23 7.04
N VAL A 160 0.86 15.83 6.30
CA VAL A 160 1.46 15.28 5.07
C VAL A 160 2.95 15.26 5.26
N TYR A 161 3.52 14.05 5.36
CA TYR A 161 4.95 13.84 5.60
C TYR A 161 5.64 13.37 4.33
N ASP A 162 6.82 13.89 4.05
CA ASP A 162 7.70 13.32 3.02
C ASP A 162 8.14 11.92 3.44
N ASP A 163 8.02 10.96 2.52
CA ASP A 163 8.43 9.58 2.77
C ASP A 163 9.63 9.18 1.89
N PRO A 164 10.85 9.42 2.34
CA PRO A 164 12.05 9.05 1.60
C PRO A 164 12.26 7.52 1.52
N ALA A 165 11.60 6.76 2.39
CA ALA A 165 11.63 5.31 2.34
C ALA A 165 10.65 4.73 1.32
N GLY A 166 9.56 5.47 1.00
CA GLY A 166 8.47 5.00 0.14
C GLY A 166 7.85 3.72 0.68
N VAL A 167 7.61 3.68 2.00
CA VAL A 167 7.05 2.53 2.73
C VAL A 167 6.10 3.03 3.82
N LEU A 168 4.95 2.39 3.94
CA LEU A 168 4.03 2.62 5.05
C LEU A 168 3.57 1.29 5.62
N THR A 169 3.47 1.21 6.95
CA THR A 169 2.86 0.08 7.65
C THR A 169 1.63 0.54 8.44
N ASN A 170 1.59 0.35 9.75
CA ASN A 170 0.47 0.77 10.59
C ASN A 170 0.96 1.73 11.69
N ASN A 171 0.45 1.58 12.94
CA ASN A 171 0.96 2.33 14.10
C ASN A 171 2.44 2.05 14.39
N PRO A 172 3.18 2.99 14.98
CA PRO A 172 2.81 4.33 15.40
C PRO A 172 2.78 5.33 14.22
N PRO A 173 2.50 6.63 14.47
CA PRO A 173 2.59 7.69 13.46
C PRO A 173 3.91 7.67 12.68
N PHE A 174 3.83 8.00 11.41
CA PHE A 174 4.92 7.86 10.44
C PHE A 174 6.26 8.49 10.87
N PRO A 175 6.32 9.70 11.48
CA PRO A 175 7.59 10.26 11.92
C PRO A 175 8.35 9.37 12.92
N GLN A 176 7.62 8.60 13.75
CA GLN A 176 8.24 7.66 14.70
C GLN A 176 8.78 6.43 13.97
N GLN A 177 8.08 5.94 12.95
CA GLN A 177 8.56 4.82 12.13
C GLN A 177 9.84 5.22 11.37
N LEU A 178 9.84 6.39 10.74
CA LEU A 178 10.99 6.91 10.03
C LEU A 178 12.18 7.14 10.99
N PHE A 179 11.93 7.76 12.16
CA PHE A 179 12.96 7.97 13.19
C PHE A 179 13.59 6.65 13.65
N ASN A 180 12.80 5.59 13.79
CA ASN A 180 13.27 4.27 14.23
C ASN A 180 14.33 3.67 13.29
N LEU A 181 14.38 4.04 12.02
CA LEU A 181 15.42 3.57 11.09
C LEU A 181 16.83 3.93 11.55
N ASN A 182 17.00 4.99 12.37
CA ASN A 182 18.29 5.35 12.95
C ASN A 182 18.91 4.22 13.79
N ASN A 183 18.08 3.39 14.42
CA ASN A 183 18.55 2.25 15.20
C ASN A 183 19.17 1.14 14.33
N TYR A 184 18.91 1.17 13.03
CA TYR A 184 19.27 0.14 12.05
C TYR A 184 20.30 0.59 11.02
N MET A 185 20.90 1.78 11.20
CA MET A 185 21.86 2.34 10.24
C MET A 185 23.15 1.51 10.08
N ALA A 186 23.40 0.55 10.98
CA ALA A 186 24.52 -0.39 10.87
C ALA A 186 24.23 -1.59 9.97
N LEU A 187 22.97 -1.81 9.58
CA LEU A 187 22.61 -2.91 8.68
C LEU A 187 23.21 -2.69 7.28
N SER A 188 23.68 -3.78 6.69
CA SER A 188 24.35 -3.76 5.39
C SER A 188 24.15 -5.09 4.66
N PRO A 189 24.02 -5.10 3.32
CA PRO A 189 24.10 -6.35 2.54
C PRO A 189 25.52 -6.94 2.52
N ARG A 190 26.53 -6.18 2.96
CA ARG A 190 27.93 -6.61 3.03
C ARG A 190 28.24 -7.32 4.35
N GLN A 191 29.22 -8.23 4.33
CA GLN A 191 29.71 -8.87 5.55
C GLN A 191 30.35 -7.82 6.48
N PRO A 192 30.10 -7.89 7.81
CA PRO A 192 30.67 -6.96 8.76
C PRO A 192 32.15 -7.26 9.01
N GLU A 193 32.92 -6.20 9.28
CA GLU A 193 34.25 -6.30 9.87
C GLU A 193 34.17 -6.39 11.39
N ASN A 194 35.20 -6.99 12.02
CA ASN A 194 35.29 -6.99 13.47
C ASN A 194 35.53 -5.58 14.01
N ARG A 195 34.47 -4.91 14.46
CA ARG A 195 34.53 -3.60 15.15
C ARG A 195 34.30 -3.71 16.64
N PHE A 196 34.12 -4.96 17.17
CA PHE A 196 33.82 -5.18 18.57
C PHE A 196 35.07 -4.95 19.42
N SER A 197 36.18 -5.61 19.08
CA SER A 197 37.49 -5.41 19.70
C SER A 197 38.60 -6.06 18.89
N GLY A 198 39.71 -5.37 18.73
CA GLY A 198 40.95 -5.95 18.18
C GLY A 198 41.61 -7.01 19.05
N ALA A 199 41.23 -7.12 20.35
CA ALA A 199 41.72 -8.13 21.24
C ALA A 199 41.12 -9.54 21.03
N LEU A 200 40.03 -9.60 20.22
CA LEU A 200 39.32 -10.86 19.92
C LEU A 200 39.35 -11.13 18.41
N GLY A 201 39.74 -12.32 18.02
CA GLY A 201 39.74 -12.78 16.63
C GLY A 201 38.37 -13.20 16.16
N LEU A 202 37.42 -12.25 16.13
CA LEU A 202 36.05 -12.49 15.64
C LEU A 202 36.00 -12.44 14.11
N HIS A 203 35.27 -13.38 13.54
CA HIS A 203 35.07 -13.48 12.08
C HIS A 203 33.67 -13.94 11.71
N CYS A 204 33.24 -13.65 10.49
CA CYS A 204 31.96 -14.10 9.98
C CYS A 204 31.94 -15.62 9.85
N TYR A 205 30.91 -16.25 10.40
CA TYR A 205 30.69 -17.71 10.32
C TYR A 205 29.70 -18.10 9.20
N SER A 206 28.94 -17.13 8.67
CA SER A 206 28.00 -17.33 7.56
C SER A 206 27.86 -16.09 6.70
N ARG A 207 27.25 -16.22 5.53
CA ARG A 207 26.83 -15.05 4.71
C ARG A 207 25.59 -14.38 5.32
N GLY A 208 25.34 -13.11 4.96
CA GLY A 208 24.18 -12.34 5.42
C GLY A 208 24.34 -11.72 6.83
N MET A 209 25.50 -11.87 7.47
CA MET A 209 25.72 -11.34 8.83
C MET A 209 25.71 -9.80 8.90
N GLY A 210 25.82 -9.08 7.78
CA GLY A 210 25.63 -7.63 7.76
C GLY A 210 24.22 -7.18 8.10
N ALA A 211 23.23 -8.09 8.00
CA ALA A 211 21.84 -7.84 8.39
C ALA A 211 21.52 -8.34 9.81
N LEU A 212 22.51 -8.67 10.65
CA LEU A 212 22.27 -9.02 12.05
C LEU A 212 21.59 -7.88 12.79
N GLY A 213 20.43 -8.19 13.41
CA GLY A 213 19.57 -7.20 14.05
C GLY A 213 18.42 -6.70 13.18
N LEU A 214 18.34 -7.12 11.90
CA LEU A 214 17.12 -6.90 11.11
C LEU A 214 15.96 -7.60 11.83
N PRO A 215 14.87 -6.86 12.19
CA PRO A 215 13.78 -7.43 12.97
C PRO A 215 13.03 -8.49 12.17
N GLY A 216 12.61 -9.57 12.84
CA GLY A 216 11.94 -10.72 12.22
C GLY A 216 10.48 -10.89 12.61
N ASP A 217 10.00 -10.12 13.60
CA ASP A 217 8.61 -10.17 14.03
C ASP A 217 7.66 -9.44 13.10
N LEU A 218 6.35 -9.63 13.29
CA LEU A 218 5.30 -9.11 12.41
C LEU A 218 4.75 -7.75 12.85
N SER A 219 5.32 -7.12 13.90
CA SER A 219 4.88 -5.79 14.33
C SER A 219 5.07 -4.74 13.24
N SER A 220 4.27 -3.69 13.31
CA SER A 220 4.28 -2.62 12.30
C SER A 220 5.68 -2.00 12.11
N MET A 221 6.36 -1.65 13.21
CA MET A 221 7.69 -1.05 13.13
C MET A 221 8.74 -2.02 12.57
N SER A 222 8.65 -3.30 12.90
CA SER A 222 9.56 -4.33 12.39
C SER A 222 9.35 -4.56 10.89
N ARG A 223 8.09 -4.59 10.42
CA ARG A 223 7.75 -4.70 8.99
C ARG A 223 8.23 -3.47 8.22
N PHE A 224 8.07 -2.26 8.79
CA PHE A 224 8.58 -1.03 8.19
C PHE A 224 10.10 -1.11 7.94
N VAL A 225 10.88 -1.46 8.97
CA VAL A 225 12.34 -1.62 8.86
C VAL A 225 12.71 -2.67 7.82
N ARG A 226 12.04 -3.83 7.84
CA ARG A 226 12.33 -4.94 6.91
C ARG A 226 12.07 -4.55 5.47
N VAL A 227 10.92 -3.95 5.17
CA VAL A 227 10.58 -3.55 3.79
C VAL A 227 11.47 -2.40 3.35
N ALA A 228 11.74 -1.40 4.19
CA ALA A 228 12.66 -0.32 3.87
C ALA A 228 14.07 -0.88 3.55
N TYR A 229 14.60 -1.77 4.39
CA TYR A 229 15.90 -2.39 4.16
C TYR A 229 15.93 -3.23 2.86
N THR A 230 14.97 -4.12 2.67
CA THR A 230 14.94 -5.00 1.48
C THR A 230 14.76 -4.20 0.20
N LYS A 231 13.86 -3.21 0.20
CA LYS A 231 13.58 -2.35 -0.94
C LYS A 231 14.79 -1.49 -1.33
N LEU A 232 15.39 -0.81 -0.36
CA LEU A 232 16.51 0.12 -0.60
C LEU A 232 17.81 -0.60 -1.01
N ASN A 233 17.93 -1.91 -0.73
CA ASN A 233 19.05 -2.75 -1.15
C ASN A 233 18.69 -3.70 -2.30
N ALA A 234 17.48 -3.62 -2.84
CA ALA A 234 17.05 -4.47 -3.95
C ALA A 234 17.87 -4.17 -5.22
N VAL A 235 18.28 -5.24 -5.90
CA VAL A 235 18.96 -5.15 -7.21
C VAL A 235 17.95 -5.54 -8.28
N CYS A 236 17.66 -4.62 -9.17
CA CYS A 236 16.70 -4.78 -10.25
C CYS A 236 17.39 -5.02 -11.59
N ARG A 237 16.63 -5.55 -12.52
CA ARG A 237 17.04 -5.78 -13.91
C ARG A 237 16.16 -4.98 -14.87
N ASP A 238 16.32 -5.18 -16.16
CA ASP A 238 15.72 -4.32 -17.18
C ASP A 238 14.30 -4.77 -17.59
N THR A 239 13.88 -6.00 -17.26
CA THR A 239 12.60 -6.53 -17.69
C THR A 239 11.51 -6.31 -16.64
N GLU A 240 10.29 -6.07 -17.10
CA GLU A 240 9.11 -5.92 -16.23
C GLU A 240 8.90 -7.16 -15.35
N ALA A 241 8.95 -8.37 -15.94
CA ALA A 241 8.73 -9.61 -15.22
C ALA A 241 9.70 -9.80 -14.04
N GLU A 242 10.98 -9.44 -14.21
CA GLU A 242 11.98 -9.51 -13.14
C GLU A 242 11.72 -8.45 -12.06
N ASN A 243 11.29 -7.24 -12.43
CA ASN A 243 10.99 -6.18 -11.47
C ASN A 243 9.69 -6.44 -10.71
N VAL A 244 8.66 -6.97 -11.36
CA VAL A 244 7.43 -7.45 -10.68
C VAL A 244 7.78 -8.57 -9.69
N SER A 245 8.54 -9.57 -10.10
CA SER A 245 9.03 -10.63 -9.21
C SER A 245 9.81 -10.06 -8.03
N GLN A 246 10.73 -9.10 -8.27
CA GLN A 246 11.49 -8.45 -7.20
C GLN A 246 10.58 -7.70 -6.22
N PHE A 247 9.53 -7.03 -6.71
CA PHE A 247 8.57 -6.35 -5.85
C PHE A 247 7.82 -7.32 -4.93
N PHE A 248 7.39 -8.47 -5.45
CA PHE A 248 6.78 -9.52 -4.63
C PHE A 248 7.76 -10.10 -3.61
N HIS A 249 9.05 -10.24 -3.93
CA HIS A 249 10.07 -10.63 -2.94
C HIS A 249 10.28 -9.57 -1.85
N ILE A 250 10.17 -8.27 -2.18
CA ILE A 250 10.26 -7.19 -1.18
C ILE A 250 9.10 -7.30 -0.19
N LEU A 251 7.86 -7.38 -0.67
CA LEU A 251 6.68 -7.50 0.20
C LEU A 251 6.57 -8.89 0.84
N GLY A 252 7.03 -9.95 0.18
CA GLY A 252 7.11 -11.31 0.74
C GLY A 252 7.97 -11.40 2.00
N ALA A 253 8.90 -10.44 2.20
CA ALA A 253 9.69 -10.36 3.43
C ALA A 253 8.82 -10.08 4.69
N VAL A 254 7.59 -9.60 4.52
CA VAL A 254 6.66 -9.24 5.61
C VAL A 254 5.29 -9.91 5.46
N GLU A 255 5.20 -10.89 4.59
CA GLU A 255 4.00 -11.71 4.44
C GLU A 255 3.67 -12.42 5.76
N GLN A 256 2.40 -12.38 6.15
CA GLN A 256 1.93 -12.95 7.40
C GLN A 256 1.33 -14.34 7.16
N GLN A 257 1.89 -15.33 7.84
CA GLN A 257 1.44 -16.72 7.79
C GLN A 257 0.31 -16.93 8.79
N ARG A 258 -0.74 -17.66 8.38
CA ARG A 258 -1.87 -18.03 9.25
C ARG A 258 -1.34 -18.82 10.45
N GLY A 259 -1.71 -18.35 11.66
CA GLY A 259 -1.25 -18.93 12.92
C GLY A 259 -0.13 -18.17 13.62
N CYS A 260 0.50 -17.20 12.98
CA CYS A 260 1.61 -16.43 13.57
C CYS A 260 1.17 -15.08 14.21
N CYS A 261 -0.05 -14.62 13.93
CA CYS A 261 -0.63 -13.40 14.51
C CYS A 261 -2.08 -13.66 14.92
N GLU A 262 -2.30 -14.01 16.19
CA GLU A 262 -3.64 -14.22 16.74
C GLU A 262 -4.23 -12.89 17.20
N VAL A 263 -5.43 -12.55 16.73
CA VAL A 263 -6.17 -11.33 17.10
C VAL A 263 -7.21 -11.60 18.16
N GLU A 264 -7.87 -12.78 18.08
CA GLU A 264 -8.79 -13.34 19.06
C GLU A 264 -8.58 -14.85 19.11
N PRO A 265 -9.03 -15.56 20.17
CA PRO A 265 -8.89 -17.00 20.24
C PRO A 265 -9.40 -17.73 18.99
N GLY A 266 -8.47 -18.30 18.20
CA GLY A 266 -8.78 -19.02 16.97
C GLY A 266 -8.95 -18.14 15.71
N ALA A 267 -8.82 -16.83 15.80
CA ALA A 267 -8.80 -15.91 14.67
C ALA A 267 -7.39 -15.35 14.44
N TYR A 268 -6.87 -15.53 13.24
CA TYR A 268 -5.50 -15.17 12.90
C TYR A 268 -5.47 -14.18 11.74
N GLU A 269 -4.67 -13.11 11.88
CA GLU A 269 -4.30 -12.32 10.71
C GLU A 269 -3.37 -13.10 9.81
N TYR A 270 -3.58 -12.96 8.50
CA TYR A 270 -2.70 -13.47 7.45
C TYR A 270 -2.79 -12.57 6.23
N THR A 271 -1.83 -12.66 5.33
CA THR A 271 -1.83 -11.86 4.11
C THR A 271 -2.89 -12.38 3.14
N ILE A 272 -4.04 -11.68 3.05
CA ILE A 272 -5.15 -12.03 2.14
C ILE A 272 -4.70 -11.95 0.70
N TYR A 273 -4.02 -10.84 0.34
CA TYR A 273 -3.39 -10.66 -0.96
C TYR A 273 -2.14 -9.79 -0.85
N THR A 274 -1.25 -9.98 -1.82
CA THR A 274 -0.17 -9.04 -2.12
C THR A 274 -0.40 -8.48 -3.51
N SER A 275 -0.29 -7.16 -3.67
CA SER A 275 -0.43 -6.46 -4.94
C SER A 275 0.86 -5.78 -5.38
N CYS A 276 0.99 -5.62 -6.70
CA CYS A 276 2.02 -4.84 -7.37
C CYS A 276 1.43 -4.25 -8.65
N CYS A 277 1.27 -2.95 -8.73
CA CYS A 277 0.91 -2.28 -9.98
C CYS A 277 2.17 -1.74 -10.64
N ASN A 278 2.44 -2.11 -11.90
CA ASN A 278 3.31 -1.33 -12.76
C ASN A 278 2.56 -0.06 -13.15
N ALA A 279 2.75 1.01 -12.38
CA ALA A 279 2.02 2.26 -12.53
C ALA A 279 2.37 3.00 -13.83
N THR A 280 3.56 2.77 -14.38
CA THR A 280 3.97 3.32 -15.68
C THR A 280 3.18 2.71 -16.83
N ARG A 281 2.75 1.44 -16.70
CA ARG A 281 2.06 0.69 -17.75
C ARG A 281 0.59 0.42 -17.45
N GLY A 282 0.12 0.71 -16.25
CA GLY A 282 -1.25 0.42 -15.84
C GLY A 282 -1.57 -1.07 -15.70
N ILE A 283 -0.60 -1.91 -15.31
CA ILE A 283 -0.81 -3.35 -15.15
C ILE A 283 -0.77 -3.69 -13.66
N TYR A 284 -1.88 -4.19 -13.14
CA TYR A 284 -2.06 -4.58 -11.76
C TYR A 284 -1.86 -6.08 -11.59
N TYR A 285 -0.84 -6.48 -10.83
CA TYR A 285 -0.50 -7.87 -10.50
C TYR A 285 -0.89 -8.16 -9.06
N TYR A 286 -1.29 -9.41 -8.79
CA TYR A 286 -1.55 -9.86 -7.42
C TYR A 286 -1.29 -11.35 -7.25
N THR A 287 -1.09 -11.75 -5.99
CA THR A 287 -1.20 -13.11 -5.47
C THR A 287 -2.19 -13.12 -4.30
N THR A 288 -2.75 -14.28 -3.97
CA THR A 288 -3.54 -14.46 -2.75
C THR A 288 -2.88 -15.48 -1.85
N TYR A 289 -3.32 -15.55 -0.58
CA TYR A 289 -2.77 -16.53 0.36
C TYR A 289 -2.87 -17.98 -0.15
N ASP A 290 -3.98 -18.29 -0.81
CA ASP A 290 -4.26 -19.64 -1.32
C ASP A 290 -3.90 -19.82 -2.80
N ASN A 291 -3.26 -18.83 -3.45
CA ASN A 291 -2.78 -18.92 -4.83
C ASN A 291 -1.53 -18.06 -5.04
N HIS A 292 -0.39 -18.71 -5.20
CA HIS A 292 0.91 -18.05 -5.44
C HIS A 292 1.16 -17.69 -6.91
N GLN A 293 0.27 -18.11 -7.83
CA GLN A 293 0.37 -17.73 -9.24
C GLN A 293 0.14 -16.23 -9.40
N LEU A 294 1.09 -15.52 -9.99
CA LEU A 294 0.90 -14.11 -10.36
C LEU A 294 -0.24 -14.00 -11.37
N THR A 295 -1.26 -13.23 -11.00
CA THR A 295 -2.40 -12.91 -11.85
C THR A 295 -2.35 -11.42 -12.17
N ALA A 296 -2.69 -11.03 -13.41
CA ALA A 296 -2.60 -9.66 -13.88
C ALA A 296 -3.90 -9.17 -14.51
N VAL A 297 -4.22 -7.90 -14.27
CA VAL A 297 -5.27 -7.14 -14.96
C VAL A 297 -4.65 -5.89 -15.56
N ASP A 298 -4.86 -5.67 -16.86
CA ASP A 298 -4.34 -4.52 -17.60
C ASP A 298 -5.43 -3.46 -17.73
N LEU A 299 -5.19 -2.28 -17.16
CA LEU A 299 -6.08 -1.12 -17.21
C LEU A 299 -6.49 -0.78 -18.66
N HIS A 300 -5.51 -0.82 -19.58
CA HIS A 300 -5.73 -0.40 -20.97
C HIS A 300 -6.49 -1.43 -21.81
N ARG A 301 -6.77 -2.61 -21.28
CA ARG A 301 -7.64 -3.60 -21.91
C ARG A 301 -9.09 -3.54 -21.43
N ALA A 302 -9.38 -2.71 -20.42
CA ALA A 302 -10.72 -2.45 -19.96
C ALA A 302 -11.39 -1.34 -20.77
N GLU A 303 -12.74 -1.24 -20.68
CA GLU A 303 -13.49 -0.15 -21.27
C GLU A 303 -13.29 1.13 -20.43
N LEU A 304 -12.44 2.04 -20.91
CA LEU A 304 -12.07 3.25 -20.17
C LEU A 304 -12.97 4.46 -20.42
N GLU A 305 -13.77 4.46 -21.50
CA GLU A 305 -14.69 5.54 -21.83
C GLU A 305 -16.13 5.29 -21.34
N GLY A 306 -16.34 4.13 -20.69
CA GLY A 306 -17.64 3.75 -20.14
C GLY A 306 -17.99 4.47 -18.83
N GLU A 307 -19.17 4.14 -18.31
CA GLU A 307 -19.71 4.67 -17.04
C GLU A 307 -19.86 3.56 -15.96
N ALA A 308 -19.50 2.32 -16.28
CA ALA A 308 -19.67 1.17 -15.39
C ALA A 308 -18.32 0.61 -14.95
N LEU A 309 -18.24 0.18 -13.69
CA LEU A 309 -17.08 -0.54 -13.17
C LEU A 309 -16.86 -1.86 -13.91
N SER A 310 -15.60 -2.22 -14.09
CA SER A 310 -15.20 -3.58 -14.46
C SER A 310 -14.47 -4.22 -13.29
N SER A 311 -14.92 -5.39 -12.84
CA SER A 311 -14.35 -6.04 -11.67
C SER A 311 -14.05 -7.52 -11.94
N TRP A 312 -12.90 -7.98 -11.43
CA TRP A 312 -12.44 -9.37 -11.51
C TRP A 312 -12.25 -9.90 -10.08
N PRO A 313 -13.04 -10.93 -9.67
CA PRO A 313 -12.81 -11.61 -8.40
C PRO A 313 -11.39 -12.16 -8.30
N LEU A 314 -10.83 -12.19 -7.09
CA LEU A 314 -9.52 -12.75 -6.86
C LEU A 314 -9.48 -14.24 -7.21
N VAL A 315 -8.42 -14.65 -7.88
CA VAL A 315 -8.14 -16.07 -8.13
C VAL A 315 -7.66 -16.69 -6.82
N THR A 316 -8.38 -17.70 -6.36
CA THR A 316 -8.06 -18.50 -5.17
C THR A 316 -7.88 -19.96 -5.56
N GLY A 317 -7.29 -20.74 -4.66
CA GLY A 317 -6.96 -22.15 -4.90
C GLY A 317 -5.62 -22.31 -5.61
N GLU A 318 -4.70 -23.00 -4.93
CA GLU A 318 -3.31 -23.17 -5.38
C GLU A 318 -3.24 -23.92 -6.73
N GLN A 319 -2.44 -23.38 -7.65
CA GLN A 319 -2.19 -23.98 -8.96
C GLN A 319 -0.80 -24.61 -8.97
N ILE A 320 -0.76 -25.93 -8.88
CA ILE A 320 0.49 -26.68 -8.87
C ILE A 320 0.78 -27.19 -10.28
N PHE A 321 1.91 -26.75 -10.84
CA PHE A 321 2.41 -27.26 -12.11
C PHE A 321 3.24 -28.52 -11.87
N HIS A 322 2.78 -29.68 -12.40
CA HIS A 322 3.50 -30.94 -12.35
C HIS A 322 4.43 -31.05 -13.57
N GLN A 323 5.73 -31.31 -13.35
CA GLN A 323 6.72 -31.40 -14.42
C GLN A 323 6.84 -32.84 -14.99
N ASN A 324 6.20 -33.79 -14.36
CA ASN A 324 6.21 -35.22 -14.74
C ASN A 324 4.80 -35.77 -14.95
#